data_02804ae0421e9e5189565d12fec35099
#
_entry.id   02804ae0421e9e5189565d12fec35099
#
_cell.length_a   1.000
_cell.length_b   1.000
_cell.length_c   1.000
_cell.angle_alpha   90.00
_cell.angle_beta   90.00
_cell.angle_gamma   90.00
#
_symmetry.space_group_name_H-M   'P 1'
#
loop_
_entity.id
_entity.type
_entity.pdbx_description
1 polymer ?
#
loop_
_entity_poly.entity_id
_entity_poly.type
_entity_poly.pdbx_seq_one_letter_code
_entity_poly.pdbx_strand_id
1 'polypeptide(L)' 'MRISKEPEERKQEILETAIKLFSVNGFEKTSISDIAKEIGIAQGLCYRYFPSKDV' A
#
# COMPACT_ATOMS: atom_id res chain seq x y z
N MET A 1 0.33 -3.93 24.11
CA MET A 1 -0.31 -3.86 22.79
C MET A 1 0.12 -2.60 22.06
N ARG A 2 0.48 -2.75 20.81
CA ARG A 2 0.89 -1.60 20.02
C ARG A 2 -0.31 -0.91 19.40
N ILE A 3 -0.25 0.41 19.39
CA ILE A 3 -1.33 1.18 18.81
C ILE A 3 -1.01 1.65 17.40
N SER A 4 0.24 1.46 16.98
CA SER A 4 0.62 1.81 15.63
C SER A 4 1.63 0.79 15.12
N LYS A 5 1.70 0.65 13.81
CA LYS A 5 2.63 -0.29 13.20
C LYS A 5 4.00 0.35 13.08
N GLU A 6 5.01 -0.48 13.22
CA GLU A 6 6.37 -0.05 12.95
C GLU A 6 6.56 0.12 11.46
N PRO A 7 7.57 0.88 11.04
CA PRO A 7 7.77 1.14 9.61
C PRO A 7 7.85 -0.12 8.76
N GLU A 8 8.52 -1.16 9.25
CA GLU A 8 8.63 -2.40 8.48
C GLU A 8 7.30 -3.12 8.36
N GLU A 9 6.53 -3.10 9.43
CA GLU A 9 5.21 -3.71 9.40
C GLU A 9 4.28 -2.97 8.44
N ARG A 10 4.36 -1.66 8.45
CA ARG A 10 3.55 -0.85 7.55
C ARG A 10 3.95 -1.10 6.11
N LYS A 11 5.24 -1.19 5.84
CA LYS A 11 5.72 -1.45 4.50
C LYS A 11 5.22 -2.80 4.01
N GLN A 12 5.28 -3.81 4.89
CA GLN A 12 4.82 -5.14 4.54
C GLN A 12 3.32 -5.14 4.23
N GLU A 13 2.55 -4.43 5.05
CA GLU A 13 1.12 -4.33 4.84
C GLU A 13 0.79 -3.70 3.49
N ILE A 14 1.50 -2.64 3.15
CA ILE A 14 1.29 -1.97 1.88
C ILE A 14 1.62 -2.91 0.72
N LEU A 15 2.75 -3.61 0.85
CA LEU A 15 3.18 -4.53 -0.19
C LEU A 15 2.16 -5.65 -0.41
N GLU A 16 1.69 -6.24 0.66
CA GLU A 16 0.72 -7.33 0.57
C GLU A 16 -0.59 -6.85 -0.04
N THR A 17 -1.02 -5.66 0.36
CA THR A 17 -2.24 -5.09 -0.20
C THR A 17 -2.07 -4.77 -1.68
N ALA A 18 -0.89 -4.28 -2.05
CA ALA A 18 -0.62 -3.99 -3.46
C ALA A 18 -0.70 -5.25 -4.31
N ILE A 19 -0.09 -6.32 -3.83
CA ILE A 19 -0.11 -7.60 -4.54
C ILE A 19 -1.54 -8.09 -4.71
N LYS A 20 -2.31 -7.99 -3.65
CA LYS A 20 -3.71 -8.40 -3.66
C LYS A 20 -4.50 -7.62 -4.71
N LEU A 21 -4.35 -6.31 -4.70
CA LEU A 21 -5.10 -5.47 -5.63
C LEU A 21 -4.64 -5.67 -7.07
N PHE A 22 -3.33 -5.86 -7.28
CA PHE A 22 -2.84 -6.16 -8.62
C PHE A 22 -3.44 -7.46 -9.14
N SER A 23 -3.60 -8.42 -8.26
CA SER A 23 -4.15 -9.72 -8.61
C SER A 23 -5.63 -9.64 -8.95
N VAL A 24 -6.36 -8.84 -8.19
CA VAL A 24 -7.81 -8.72 -8.37
C VAL A 24 -8.18 -7.79 -9.51
N ASN A 25 -7.55 -6.61 -9.55
CA ASN A 25 -7.92 -5.56 -10.50
C ASN A 25 -6.99 -5.44 -11.68
N GLY A 26 -5.81 -6.02 -11.59
CA GLY A 26 -4.82 -5.87 -12.64
C GLY A 26 -3.85 -4.74 -12.29
N PHE A 27 -2.59 -4.93 -12.65
CA PHE A 27 -1.54 -3.97 -12.34
C PHE A 27 -1.84 -2.60 -12.95
N GLU A 28 -2.28 -2.60 -14.20
CA GLU A 28 -2.51 -1.35 -14.94
C GLU A 28 -3.64 -0.54 -14.33
N LYS A 29 -4.62 -1.20 -13.73
CA LYS A 29 -5.79 -0.51 -13.20
C LYS A 29 -5.68 -0.17 -11.74
N THR A 30 -4.58 -0.52 -11.10
CA THR A 30 -4.37 -0.25 -9.69
C THR A 30 -3.37 0.87 -9.52
N SER A 31 -3.71 1.85 -8.68
CA SER A 31 -2.82 2.96 -8.39
C SER A 31 -2.40 2.90 -6.93
N ILE A 32 -1.37 3.69 -6.60
CA ILE A 32 -0.92 3.81 -5.21
C ILE A 32 -2.06 4.37 -4.36
N SER A 33 -2.85 5.25 -4.93
CA SER A 33 -4.01 5.82 -4.26
C SER A 33 -4.99 4.75 -3.86
N ASP A 34 -5.22 3.79 -4.75
CA ASP A 34 -6.13 2.68 -4.47
C ASP A 34 -5.62 1.84 -3.31
N ILE A 35 -4.31 1.62 -3.27
CA ILE A 35 -3.70 0.83 -2.22
C ILE A 35 -3.87 1.52 -0.87
N ALA A 36 -3.60 2.82 -0.82
CA ALA A 36 -3.74 3.59 0.41
C ALA A 36 -5.18 3.56 0.91
N LYS A 37 -6.11 3.66 -0.02
CA LYS A 37 -7.54 3.64 0.30
C LYS A 37 -7.95 2.29 0.89
N GLU A 38 -7.45 1.23 0.31
CA GLU A 38 -7.79 -0.12 0.78
C GLU A 38 -7.30 -0.34 2.21
N ILE A 39 -6.12 0.17 2.52
CA ILE A 39 -5.54 0.02 3.85
C ILE A 39 -6.18 0.98 4.84
N GLY A 40 -6.59 2.16 4.36
CA GLY A 40 -7.16 3.19 5.20
C GLY A 40 -6.12 4.17 5.72
N ILE A 41 -5.06 4.40 4.95
CA ILE A 41 -4.02 5.35 5.34
C ILE A 41 -3.99 6.50 4.35
N ALA A 42 -3.29 7.56 4.74
CA ALA A 42 -3.14 8.71 3.87
C ALA A 42 -2.31 8.32 2.65
N GLN A 43 -2.69 8.86 1.50
CA GLN A 43 -1.98 8.61 0.26
C GLN A 43 -0.52 9.01 0.37
N GLY A 44 -0.23 10.12 1.04
CA GLY A 44 1.13 10.57 1.23
C GLY A 44 1.99 9.57 1.96
N LEU A 45 1.40 8.90 2.96
CA LEU A 45 2.14 7.89 3.70
C LEU A 45 2.49 6.70 2.81
N CYS A 46 1.55 6.30 1.98
CA CYS A 46 1.79 5.19 1.06
C CYS A 46 2.91 5.54 0.08
N TYR A 47 2.92 6.76 -0.42
CA TYR A 47 3.96 7.21 -1.35
C TYR A 47 5.34 7.29 -0.71
N ARG A 48 5.40 7.46 0.61
CA ARG A 48 6.69 7.46 1.29
C ARG A 48 7.37 6.12 1.21
N TYR A 49 6.60 5.05 1.23
CA TYR A 49 7.15 3.70 1.14
C TYR A 49 7.32 3.26 -0.30
N PHE A 50 6.41 3.65 -1.16
CA PHE A 50 6.42 3.23 -2.55
C PHE A 50 6.10 4.45 -3.43
N PRO A 51 7.14 5.12 -3.93
CA PRO A 51 6.94 6.33 -4.74
C PRO A 51 6.18 6.05 -6.04
N SER A 52 6.23 4.81 -6.51
CA SER A 52 5.44 4.43 -7.67
C SER A 52 5.13 2.94 -7.57
N LYS A 53 4.12 2.50 -8.30
CA LYS A 53 3.74 1.10 -8.25
C LYS A 53 4.74 0.18 -8.94
N ASP A 54 5.71 0.74 -9.60
CA ASP A 54 6.75 -0.02 -10.28
C ASP A 54 7.92 -0.37 -9.38
N VAL A 55 7.91 0.08 -8.16
CA VAL A 55 9.01 -0.17 -7.23
C VAL A 55 9.00 -1.59 -6.71
#